data_8cf55fac18f7dcf11e57ebb6aafa4b76
#
_entry.id   8cf55fac18f7dcf11e57ebb6aafa4b76
#
_cell.length_a   1.000
_cell.length_b   1.000
_cell.length_c   1.000
_cell.angle_alpha   90.00
_cell.angle_beta   90.00
_cell.angle_gamma   90.00
#
_symmetry.space_group_name_H-M   'P 1'
#
loop_
_entity.id
_entity.type
_entity.pdbx_description
1 polymer ?
#
loop_
_entity_poly.entity_id
_entity_poly.type
_entity_poly.pdbx_seq_one_letter_code
_entity_poly.pdbx_strand_id
1 'polypeptide(L)'
;MIKFGNYKREFGFLGRIAAITVILVSSIMFGSCEKYLDIDQYVYDQTTLDSIFLSRSRTEEYINGAAALLPDESILMNGWGAASTLPSGLGSDEAIVPFVTNGNAILYDEVKETNSWFNPWPECYKGIRKANIVLENISKNQELTEMEMRDFKGRAYFLRAYFYFYLVRLYGPVVVLPDRPFDTDEDVASVSFERSTYDECVEKICADFEEAAKLLPASRIDALQYIPTKGAALAFKARMQLYAASPLFNGNSYYSDWKDSEGRNFIAQTEDKVKWGKAAATFKRIIDMNKYAIHTVSKIVNEKGTGTLPLPETVSDADFPDGAGGIDPYKSYKTLFDGTYQPELVKEYIYFSKNNGNYILVTPSKLGGISSFSVTLDMIDEYRMADGRPFSEATQAEKSWQAVGQDKTFS
;
A
#
# COMPACT_ATOMS: atom_id res chain seq x y z
N MET A 1 -43.08 -70.53 65.09
CA MET A 1 -42.57 -70.94 63.77
C MET A 1 -43.22 -69.97 62.72
N ILE A 2 -42.55 -68.88 62.42
CA ILE A 2 -43.06 -67.84 61.56
C ILE A 2 -42.43 -68.07 60.14
N LYS A 3 -43.25 -68.28 59.15
CA LYS A 3 -42.86 -68.50 57.76
C LYS A 3 -42.25 -67.26 57.11
N PHE A 4 -40.98 -67.18 56.93
CA PHE A 4 -40.27 -66.27 56.06
C PHE A 4 -40.24 -66.92 54.64
N GLY A 5 -41.21 -66.58 53.80
CA GLY A 5 -41.24 -67.29 52.51
C GLY A 5 -41.55 -66.47 51.29
N ASN A 6 -41.98 -65.20 51.33
CA ASN A 6 -42.46 -64.54 50.18
C ASN A 6 -41.85 -63.12 49.90
N TYR A 7 -40.93 -62.62 50.69
CA TYR A 7 -40.36 -61.27 50.53
C TYR A 7 -39.31 -61.17 49.44
N LYS A 8 -38.64 -62.26 49.09
CA LYS A 8 -37.56 -62.21 48.03
C LYS A 8 -38.08 -62.12 46.59
N ARG A 9 -39.33 -62.44 46.32
CA ARG A 9 -39.84 -62.45 44.96
C ARG A 9 -40.37 -61.09 44.53
N GLU A 10 -40.90 -60.30 45.42
CA GLU A 10 -41.44 -58.97 45.14
C GLU A 10 -40.31 -57.93 45.01
N PHE A 11 -39.23 -58.05 45.78
CA PHE A 11 -38.06 -57.16 45.62
C PHE A 11 -37.35 -57.33 44.29
N GLY A 12 -37.35 -58.50 43.72
CA GLY A 12 -36.77 -58.77 42.38
C GLY A 12 -37.61 -58.17 41.24
N PHE A 13 -38.91 -58.12 41.41
CA PHE A 13 -39.81 -57.57 40.40
C PHE A 13 -39.80 -56.03 40.42
N LEU A 14 -39.86 -55.42 41.57
CA LEU A 14 -39.75 -53.96 41.75
C LEU A 14 -38.36 -53.44 41.33
N GLY A 15 -37.29 -54.20 41.65
CA GLY A 15 -35.93 -53.85 41.19
C GLY A 15 -35.74 -53.91 39.69
N ARG A 16 -36.42 -54.83 38.99
CA ARG A 16 -36.39 -54.91 37.51
C ARG A 16 -37.20 -53.79 36.86
N ILE A 17 -38.35 -53.42 37.45
CA ILE A 17 -39.12 -52.24 36.96
C ILE A 17 -38.34 -50.99 37.17
N ALA A 18 -37.70 -50.77 38.33
CA ALA A 18 -36.86 -49.61 38.57
C ALA A 18 -35.68 -49.54 37.63
N ALA A 19 -35.01 -50.65 37.34
CA ALA A 19 -33.90 -50.70 36.36
C ALA A 19 -34.36 -50.40 34.95
N ILE A 20 -35.52 -50.91 34.52
CA ILE A 20 -36.08 -50.62 33.19
C ILE A 20 -36.47 -49.13 33.08
N THR A 21 -37.07 -48.56 34.15
CA THR A 21 -37.43 -47.14 34.18
C THR A 21 -36.21 -46.22 34.11
N VAL A 22 -35.12 -46.57 34.81
CA VAL A 22 -33.86 -45.83 34.75
C VAL A 22 -33.23 -45.89 33.37
N ILE A 23 -33.27 -47.08 32.71
CA ILE A 23 -32.77 -47.22 31.32
C ILE A 23 -33.63 -46.45 30.33
N LEU A 24 -34.97 -46.46 30.49
CA LEU A 24 -35.87 -45.67 29.63
C LEU A 24 -35.66 -44.15 29.80
N VAL A 25 -35.52 -43.67 31.05
CA VAL A 25 -35.26 -42.28 31.34
C VAL A 25 -33.88 -41.83 30.84
N SER A 26 -32.85 -42.67 30.98
CA SER A 26 -31.53 -42.35 30.42
C SER A 26 -31.53 -42.34 28.88
N SER A 27 -32.30 -43.23 28.23
CA SER A 27 -32.42 -43.23 26.75
C SER A 27 -33.11 -41.98 26.19
N ILE A 28 -34.05 -41.41 26.96
CA ILE A 28 -34.73 -40.15 26.60
C ILE A 28 -33.80 -38.95 26.81
N MET A 29 -32.86 -39.01 27.76
CA MET A 29 -31.88 -37.97 28.01
C MET A 29 -30.77 -37.90 26.92
N PHE A 30 -30.43 -39.03 26.27
CA PHE A 30 -29.43 -39.05 25.21
C PHE A 30 -29.97 -38.60 23.85
N GLY A 31 -31.26 -38.60 23.61
CA GLY A 31 -31.90 -38.12 22.37
C GLY A 31 -32.13 -36.63 22.31
N SER A 32 -31.94 -35.89 23.44
CA SER A 32 -32.27 -34.46 23.52
C SER A 32 -31.09 -33.53 23.23
N CYS A 33 -29.85 -34.05 23.10
CA CYS A 33 -28.67 -33.23 22.97
C CYS A 33 -28.26 -32.92 21.52
N GLU A 34 -28.72 -33.67 20.53
CA GLU A 34 -28.34 -33.38 19.12
C GLU A 34 -28.85 -32.02 18.64
N LYS A 35 -30.09 -31.63 18.97
CA LYS A 35 -30.64 -30.32 18.61
C LYS A 35 -30.08 -29.16 19.44
N TYR A 36 -29.52 -29.41 20.62
CA TYR A 36 -28.96 -28.37 21.49
C TYR A 36 -27.46 -28.15 21.20
N LEU A 37 -26.80 -29.13 20.58
CA LEU A 37 -25.42 -29.04 20.08
C LEU A 37 -25.38 -28.73 18.58
N ASP A 38 -26.52 -28.60 17.93
CA ASP A 38 -26.60 -28.07 16.56
C ASP A 38 -26.39 -26.56 16.62
N ILE A 39 -25.11 -26.21 16.79
CA ILE A 39 -24.62 -24.83 16.77
C ILE A 39 -24.74 -24.26 15.34
N ASP A 40 -24.98 -25.11 14.34
CA ASP A 40 -25.10 -24.69 12.96
C ASP A 40 -26.22 -23.64 12.80
N GLN A 41 -27.28 -23.74 13.58
CA GLN A 41 -28.37 -22.75 13.57
C GLN A 41 -27.95 -21.38 14.15
N TYR A 42 -26.94 -21.32 15.02
CA TYR A 42 -26.37 -20.09 15.60
C TYR A 42 -25.07 -19.69 14.92
N VAL A 43 -24.39 -20.65 14.27
CA VAL A 43 -23.20 -20.41 13.44
C VAL A 43 -23.61 -19.92 12.05
N TYR A 44 -24.85 -20.08 11.63
CA TYR A 44 -25.38 -19.48 10.39
C TYR A 44 -25.41 -17.94 10.41
N ASP A 45 -25.16 -17.31 11.55
CA ASP A 45 -24.87 -15.87 11.61
C ASP A 45 -23.39 -15.55 11.36
N GLN A 46 -22.52 -16.55 11.19
CA GLN A 46 -21.18 -16.33 10.65
C GLN A 46 -21.31 -16.08 9.16
N THR A 47 -20.89 -14.90 8.76
CA THR A 47 -20.85 -14.46 7.37
C THR A 47 -19.93 -15.40 6.58
N THR A 48 -20.50 -16.38 5.91
CA THR A 48 -19.75 -17.29 5.01
C THR A 48 -19.27 -16.52 3.79
N LEU A 49 -18.20 -16.98 3.17
CA LEU A 49 -17.71 -16.36 1.91
C LEU A 49 -18.84 -16.28 0.87
N ASP A 50 -19.66 -17.31 0.75
CA ASP A 50 -20.79 -17.29 -0.18
C ASP A 50 -21.80 -16.19 0.17
N SER A 51 -22.14 -15.98 1.45
CA SER A 51 -23.07 -14.93 1.86
C SER A 51 -22.50 -13.52 1.63
N ILE A 52 -21.18 -13.35 1.67
CA ILE A 52 -20.54 -12.08 1.33
C ILE A 52 -20.76 -11.74 -0.14
N PHE A 53 -20.53 -12.71 -1.02
CA PHE A 53 -20.60 -12.49 -2.46
C PHE A 53 -22.03 -12.58 -3.03
N LEU A 54 -23.02 -12.89 -2.25
CA LEU A 54 -24.43 -12.76 -2.66
C LEU A 54 -24.98 -11.35 -2.45
N SER A 55 -24.38 -10.54 -1.59
CA SER A 55 -24.84 -9.18 -1.28
C SER A 55 -23.88 -8.13 -1.84
N ARG A 56 -24.43 -7.10 -2.52
CA ARG A 56 -23.69 -5.95 -3.03
C ARG A 56 -22.91 -5.24 -1.92
N SER A 57 -23.59 -4.90 -0.81
CA SER A 57 -22.99 -4.16 0.30
C SER A 57 -21.84 -4.93 0.95
N ARG A 58 -22.07 -6.21 1.25
CA ARG A 58 -21.01 -7.07 1.84
C ARG A 58 -19.82 -7.28 0.92
N THR A 59 -20.06 -7.42 -0.38
CA THR A 59 -18.97 -7.51 -1.38
C THR A 59 -18.15 -6.22 -1.40
N GLU A 60 -18.79 -5.05 -1.35
CA GLU A 60 -18.09 -3.77 -1.29
C GLU A 60 -17.30 -3.61 0.01
N GLU A 61 -17.89 -3.95 1.16
CA GLU A 61 -17.19 -3.95 2.44
C GLU A 61 -15.97 -4.89 2.43
N TYR A 62 -16.08 -6.05 1.80
CA TYR A 62 -14.98 -7.00 1.69
C TYR A 62 -13.82 -6.44 0.86
N ILE A 63 -14.11 -5.79 -0.28
CA ILE A 63 -13.10 -5.13 -1.12
C ILE A 63 -12.46 -3.95 -0.36
N ASN A 64 -13.27 -3.15 0.33
CA ASN A 64 -12.77 -2.05 1.16
C ASN A 64 -11.90 -2.58 2.32
N GLY A 65 -12.27 -3.73 2.90
CA GLY A 65 -11.46 -4.43 3.89
C GLY A 65 -10.14 -4.99 3.33
N ALA A 66 -10.06 -5.27 2.02
CA ALA A 66 -8.80 -5.58 1.36
C ALA A 66 -7.97 -4.30 1.16
N ALA A 67 -8.60 -3.20 0.75
CA ALA A 67 -7.93 -1.90 0.59
C ALA A 67 -7.40 -1.34 1.92
N ALA A 68 -8.06 -1.65 3.05
CA ALA A 68 -7.59 -1.24 4.38
C ALA A 68 -6.25 -1.88 4.80
N LEU A 69 -5.82 -2.94 4.12
CA LEU A 69 -4.50 -3.56 4.33
C LEU A 69 -3.38 -2.88 3.54
N LEU A 70 -3.70 -1.86 2.72
CA LEU A 70 -2.69 -1.10 2.01
C LEU A 70 -1.74 -0.43 3.00
N PRO A 71 -0.43 -0.53 2.78
CA PRO A 71 0.55 0.13 3.63
C PRO A 71 0.34 1.65 3.62
N ASP A 72 0.39 2.25 4.79
CA ASP A 72 0.35 3.69 4.94
C ASP A 72 1.77 4.26 4.76
N GLU A 73 2.06 4.79 3.60
CA GLU A 73 3.37 5.41 3.31
C GLU A 73 3.50 6.83 3.88
N SER A 74 2.46 7.37 4.51
CA SER A 74 2.51 8.69 5.15
C SER A 74 3.14 8.67 6.56
N ILE A 75 3.47 7.51 7.07
CA ILE A 75 3.95 7.30 8.45
C ILE A 75 5.31 7.95 8.74
N LEU A 76 6.04 8.46 7.74
CA LEU A 76 7.27 9.23 7.92
C LEU A 76 7.16 10.35 8.97
N MET A 77 5.96 10.86 9.19
CA MET A 77 5.67 11.99 10.05
C MET A 77 4.93 11.61 11.32
N ASN A 78 4.73 10.33 11.58
CA ASN A 78 3.84 9.86 12.63
C ASN A 78 4.60 9.46 13.90
N GLY A 79 4.86 10.44 14.72
CA GLY A 79 4.96 10.20 16.16
C GLY A 79 6.31 9.88 16.76
N TRP A 80 6.51 10.37 17.94
CA TRP A 80 7.56 9.97 18.86
C TRP A 80 7.50 8.45 19.11
N GLY A 81 8.55 7.73 18.75
CA GLY A 81 8.74 6.33 19.13
C GLY A 81 7.95 5.28 18.36
N ALA A 82 6.93 5.64 17.62
CA ALA A 82 6.48 4.76 16.58
C ALA A 82 7.51 4.85 15.48
N ALA A 83 8.18 3.77 15.25
CA ALA A 83 9.05 3.61 14.13
C ALA A 83 8.48 4.41 12.96
N SER A 84 9.19 5.42 12.52
CA SER A 84 8.97 5.97 11.21
C SER A 84 9.24 4.82 10.27
N THR A 85 8.17 4.23 9.82
CA THR A 85 8.19 2.91 9.21
C THR A 85 8.50 3.00 7.74
N LEU A 86 8.79 4.21 7.26
CA LEU A 86 9.14 4.36 5.86
C LEU A 86 10.59 4.74 5.68
N PRO A 87 11.32 3.82 5.08
CA PRO A 87 12.71 4.04 4.74
C PRO A 87 12.92 5.06 3.63
N SER A 88 11.88 5.49 2.90
CA SER A 88 12.05 6.25 1.67
C SER A 88 12.74 7.61 1.86
N GLY A 89 12.44 8.33 2.92
CA GLY A 89 13.10 9.62 3.17
C GLY A 89 14.27 9.55 4.15
N LEU A 90 14.24 8.60 5.09
CA LEU A 90 15.29 8.43 6.10
C LEU A 90 16.26 7.29 5.79
N GLY A 91 15.96 6.47 4.81
CA GLY A 91 16.82 5.40 4.32
C GLY A 91 17.61 5.77 3.06
N SER A 92 17.57 7.05 2.70
CA SER A 92 18.31 7.61 1.55
C SER A 92 19.28 8.69 2.02
N ASP A 93 20.03 9.24 1.10
CA ASP A 93 20.91 10.37 1.30
C ASP A 93 20.20 11.73 1.31
N GLU A 94 18.88 11.75 1.23
CA GLU A 94 18.10 13.00 1.16
C GLU A 94 17.95 13.67 2.52
N ALA A 95 17.67 12.89 3.57
CA ALA A 95 17.39 13.44 4.89
C ALA A 95 17.91 12.56 6.03
N ILE A 96 18.20 13.20 7.15
CA ILE A 96 18.66 12.53 8.37
C ILE A 96 17.91 13.08 9.59
N VAL A 97 17.74 12.25 10.60
CA VAL A 97 17.29 12.67 11.93
C VAL A 97 18.42 12.44 12.94
N PRO A 98 18.62 13.35 13.92
CA PRO A 98 19.77 13.32 14.83
C PRO A 98 19.65 12.29 15.96
N PHE A 99 18.57 11.54 16.02
CA PHE A 99 18.36 10.52 17.04
C PHE A 99 18.09 9.15 16.40
N VAL A 100 18.48 8.11 17.13
CA VAL A 100 18.29 6.74 16.66
C VAL A 100 16.80 6.43 16.52
N THR A 101 16.35 6.24 15.30
CA THR A 101 15.01 5.81 14.97
C THR A 101 15.10 4.55 14.11
N ASN A 102 14.02 3.78 14.08
CA ASN A 102 13.97 2.64 13.17
C ASN A 102 14.11 3.06 11.69
N GLY A 103 13.74 4.31 11.33
CA GLY A 103 13.92 4.85 9.99
C GLY A 103 15.39 4.97 9.58
N ASN A 104 16.28 5.23 10.52
CA ASN A 104 17.72 5.32 10.27
C ASN A 104 18.41 3.95 10.23
N ALA A 105 17.72 2.88 10.62
CA ALA A 105 18.32 1.54 10.69
C ALA A 105 18.89 1.08 9.34
N ILE A 106 18.29 1.53 8.23
CA ILE A 106 18.78 1.23 6.88
C ILE A 106 20.14 1.88 6.64
N LEU A 107 20.33 3.14 7.02
CA LEU A 107 21.59 3.87 6.86
C LEU A 107 22.72 3.28 7.69
N TYR A 108 22.41 2.64 8.80
CA TYR A 108 23.38 2.06 9.72
C TYR A 108 23.56 0.54 9.57
N ASP A 109 23.00 -0.04 8.50
CA ASP A 109 23.02 -1.50 8.27
C ASP A 109 22.45 -2.32 9.45
N GLU A 110 21.44 -1.77 10.12
CA GLU A 110 20.81 -2.40 11.28
C GLU A 110 19.52 -3.15 10.93
N VAL A 111 19.10 -3.14 9.65
CA VAL A 111 17.91 -3.87 9.20
C VAL A 111 18.24 -5.34 9.09
N LYS A 112 17.58 -6.16 9.89
CA LYS A 112 17.73 -7.61 9.92
C LYS A 112 16.39 -8.28 9.65
N GLU A 113 16.41 -9.51 9.17
CA GLU A 113 15.22 -10.33 8.93
C GLU A 113 14.35 -10.50 10.19
N THR A 114 14.97 -10.39 11.38
CA THR A 114 14.30 -10.50 12.67
C THR A 114 13.63 -9.20 13.15
N ASN A 115 13.82 -8.09 12.43
CA ASN A 115 13.20 -6.82 12.80
C ASN A 115 11.69 -6.86 12.57
N SER A 116 10.92 -6.66 13.65
CA SER A 116 9.46 -6.67 13.60
C SER A 116 8.82 -5.29 13.42
N TRP A 117 9.61 -4.23 13.57
CA TRP A 117 9.11 -2.85 13.52
C TRP A 117 8.62 -2.39 12.14
N PHE A 118 9.09 -3.05 11.09
CA PHE A 118 8.64 -2.81 9.73
C PHE A 118 8.59 -4.15 8.97
N ASN A 119 7.43 -4.75 8.95
CA ASN A 119 7.22 -6.00 8.22
C ASN A 119 5.84 -5.99 7.53
N PRO A 120 5.71 -5.36 6.37
CA PRO A 120 4.45 -5.35 5.62
C PRO A 120 4.17 -6.68 4.89
N TRP A 121 5.10 -7.63 4.89
CA TRP A 121 4.99 -8.89 4.17
C TRP A 121 3.69 -9.65 4.46
N PRO A 122 3.36 -9.96 5.73
CA PRO A 122 2.14 -10.70 6.04
C PRO A 122 0.86 -9.97 5.61
N GLU A 123 0.79 -8.66 5.82
CA GLU A 123 -0.39 -7.86 5.49
C GLU A 123 -0.59 -7.75 3.97
N CYS A 124 0.50 -7.62 3.21
CA CYS A 124 0.41 -7.63 1.76
C CYS A 124 -0.10 -8.98 1.23
N TYR A 125 0.39 -10.11 1.74
CA TYR A 125 -0.11 -11.43 1.32
C TYR A 125 -1.55 -11.70 1.77
N LYS A 126 -1.98 -11.18 2.93
CA LYS A 126 -3.40 -11.17 3.30
C LYS A 126 -4.24 -10.37 2.29
N GLY A 127 -3.74 -9.22 1.85
CA GLY A 127 -4.37 -8.40 0.82
C GLY A 127 -4.47 -9.12 -0.52
N ILE A 128 -3.39 -9.78 -0.96
CA ILE A 128 -3.37 -10.61 -2.17
C ILE A 128 -4.40 -11.75 -2.08
N ARG A 129 -4.44 -12.46 -0.95
CA ARG A 129 -5.45 -13.52 -0.72
C ARG A 129 -6.87 -12.97 -0.80
N LYS A 130 -7.16 -11.82 -0.17
CA LYS A 130 -8.48 -11.18 -0.25
C LYS A 130 -8.82 -10.81 -1.69
N ALA A 131 -7.90 -10.27 -2.46
CA ALA A 131 -8.10 -9.95 -3.86
C ALA A 131 -8.40 -11.21 -4.70
N ASN A 132 -7.68 -12.32 -4.48
CA ASN A 132 -7.95 -13.59 -5.13
C ASN A 132 -9.37 -14.10 -4.80
N ILE A 133 -9.79 -14.03 -3.53
CA ILE A 133 -11.15 -14.40 -3.12
C ILE A 133 -12.21 -13.57 -3.85
N VAL A 134 -12.00 -12.25 -3.99
CA VAL A 134 -12.91 -11.40 -4.77
C VAL A 134 -12.97 -11.85 -6.22
N LEU A 135 -11.83 -12.03 -6.87
CA LEU A 135 -11.75 -12.38 -8.29
C LEU A 135 -12.42 -13.71 -8.60
N GLU A 136 -12.31 -14.69 -7.69
CA GLU A 136 -12.94 -16.01 -7.82
C GLU A 136 -14.45 -15.96 -7.63
N ASN A 137 -14.94 -15.17 -6.64
CA ASN A 137 -16.30 -15.29 -6.18
C ASN A 137 -17.26 -14.20 -6.68
N ILE A 138 -16.74 -13.08 -7.17
CA ILE A 138 -17.56 -11.90 -7.49
C ILE A 138 -18.63 -12.19 -8.55
N SER A 139 -18.41 -13.14 -9.44
CA SER A 139 -19.40 -13.56 -10.44
C SER A 139 -20.65 -14.21 -9.85
N LYS A 140 -20.62 -14.63 -8.59
CA LYS A 140 -21.77 -15.15 -7.86
C LYS A 140 -22.76 -14.07 -7.48
N ASN A 141 -22.34 -12.80 -7.45
CA ASN A 141 -23.19 -11.69 -7.02
C ASN A 141 -24.20 -11.32 -8.10
N GLN A 142 -25.47 -11.47 -7.76
CA GLN A 142 -26.61 -11.16 -8.64
C GLN A 142 -27.21 -9.76 -8.39
N GLU A 143 -26.80 -9.08 -7.35
CA GLU A 143 -27.25 -7.72 -7.04
C GLU A 143 -26.44 -6.65 -7.77
N LEU A 144 -25.21 -7.00 -8.24
CA LEU A 144 -24.34 -6.08 -8.97
C LEU A 144 -24.81 -5.92 -10.41
N THR A 145 -24.85 -4.68 -10.86
CA THR A 145 -24.91 -4.39 -12.30
C THR A 145 -23.60 -4.84 -12.99
N GLU A 146 -23.65 -5.04 -14.29
CA GLU A 146 -22.46 -5.41 -15.06
C GLU A 146 -21.33 -4.36 -14.89
N MET A 147 -21.69 -3.08 -14.82
CA MET A 147 -20.73 -2.00 -14.61
C MET A 147 -20.08 -2.08 -13.23
N GLU A 148 -20.85 -2.31 -12.18
CA GLU A 148 -20.32 -2.48 -10.81
C GLU A 148 -19.47 -3.74 -10.70
N MET A 149 -19.89 -4.84 -11.32
CA MET A 149 -19.10 -6.07 -11.33
C MET A 149 -17.73 -5.85 -12.01
N ARG A 150 -17.70 -5.14 -13.13
CA ARG A 150 -16.45 -4.76 -13.80
C ARG A 150 -15.59 -3.87 -12.92
N ASP A 151 -16.17 -2.85 -12.28
CA ASP A 151 -15.45 -1.96 -11.37
C ASP A 151 -14.85 -2.73 -10.20
N PHE A 152 -15.62 -3.58 -9.55
CA PHE A 152 -15.14 -4.37 -8.41
C PHE A 152 -14.04 -5.36 -8.80
N LYS A 153 -14.16 -6.03 -9.94
CA LYS A 153 -13.06 -6.84 -10.50
C LYS A 153 -11.82 -6.00 -10.77
N GLY A 154 -12.00 -4.83 -11.37
CA GLY A 154 -10.90 -3.91 -11.65
C GLY A 154 -10.20 -3.44 -10.37
N ARG A 155 -10.96 -3.15 -9.31
CA ARG A 155 -10.41 -2.81 -7.98
C ARG A 155 -9.64 -3.96 -7.37
N ALA A 156 -10.13 -5.19 -7.48
CA ALA A 156 -9.44 -6.37 -6.96
C ALA A 156 -8.12 -6.64 -7.69
N TYR A 157 -8.09 -6.54 -9.02
CA TYR A 157 -6.85 -6.62 -9.80
C TYR A 157 -5.87 -5.51 -9.42
N PHE A 158 -6.36 -4.27 -9.28
CA PHE A 158 -5.52 -3.15 -8.86
C PHE A 158 -4.88 -3.39 -7.49
N LEU A 159 -5.68 -3.81 -6.51
CA LEU A 159 -5.19 -4.08 -5.15
C LEU A 159 -4.14 -5.19 -5.15
N ARG A 160 -4.39 -6.30 -5.87
CA ARG A 160 -3.44 -7.41 -5.96
C ARG A 160 -2.12 -6.96 -6.58
N ALA A 161 -2.19 -6.23 -7.70
CA ALA A 161 -1.01 -5.67 -8.34
C ALA A 161 -0.25 -4.71 -7.43
N TYR A 162 -0.96 -3.86 -6.69
CA TYR A 162 -0.35 -2.90 -5.78
C TYR A 162 0.35 -3.57 -4.60
N PHE A 163 -0.25 -4.60 -4.00
CA PHE A 163 0.41 -5.35 -2.93
C PHE A 163 1.70 -6.01 -3.42
N TYR A 164 1.69 -6.64 -4.59
CA TYR A 164 2.91 -7.18 -5.18
C TYR A 164 3.92 -6.08 -5.55
N PHE A 165 3.48 -4.98 -6.12
CA PHE A 165 4.34 -3.82 -6.42
C PHE A 165 5.04 -3.31 -5.16
N TYR A 166 4.29 -3.18 -4.06
CA TYR A 166 4.84 -2.73 -2.78
C TYR A 166 5.88 -3.71 -2.23
N LEU A 167 5.57 -5.01 -2.25
CA LEU A 167 6.51 -6.05 -1.83
C LEU A 167 7.78 -6.06 -2.68
N VAL A 168 7.65 -6.02 -4.00
CA VAL A 168 8.81 -6.05 -4.92
C VAL A 168 9.69 -4.82 -4.75
N ARG A 169 9.11 -3.66 -4.48
CA ARG A 169 9.86 -2.43 -4.20
C ARG A 169 10.72 -2.53 -2.94
N LEU A 170 10.27 -3.26 -1.93
CA LEU A 170 10.96 -3.40 -0.65
C LEU A 170 11.91 -4.61 -0.58
N TYR A 171 11.51 -5.71 -1.20
CA TYR A 171 12.18 -7.00 -1.03
C TYR A 171 12.79 -7.56 -2.32
N GLY A 172 12.69 -6.84 -3.44
CA GLY A 172 13.07 -7.36 -4.75
C GLY A 172 12.19 -8.54 -5.20
N PRO A 173 12.76 -9.64 -5.68
CA PRO A 173 12.03 -10.85 -6.02
C PRO A 173 11.20 -11.38 -4.83
N VAL A 174 9.93 -11.71 -5.09
CA VAL A 174 9.00 -12.22 -4.08
C VAL A 174 8.28 -13.47 -4.57
N VAL A 175 7.55 -14.13 -3.70
CA VAL A 175 6.74 -15.29 -4.06
C VAL A 175 5.50 -14.81 -4.82
N VAL A 176 5.38 -15.17 -6.09
CA VAL A 176 4.15 -14.97 -6.86
C VAL A 176 3.25 -16.18 -6.67
N LEU A 177 2.13 -15.97 -5.98
CA LEU A 177 1.16 -17.03 -5.70
C LEU A 177 0.28 -17.30 -6.92
N PRO A 178 -0.25 -18.52 -7.06
CA PRO A 178 -1.30 -18.84 -8.00
C PRO A 178 -2.53 -17.92 -7.87
N ASP A 179 -3.26 -17.73 -8.96
CA ASP A 179 -4.41 -16.82 -9.05
C ASP A 179 -5.68 -17.44 -8.42
N ARG A 180 -5.52 -18.05 -7.26
CA ARG A 180 -6.60 -18.63 -6.46
C ARG A 180 -6.38 -18.37 -4.98
N PRO A 181 -7.41 -18.33 -4.16
CA PRO A 181 -7.23 -18.44 -2.73
C PRO A 181 -6.81 -19.88 -2.37
N PHE A 182 -6.13 -20.02 -1.25
CA PHE A 182 -5.82 -21.33 -0.64
C PHE A 182 -6.86 -21.61 0.45
N ASP A 183 -7.28 -22.86 0.55
CA ASP A 183 -8.11 -23.31 1.64
C ASP A 183 -7.30 -23.44 2.93
N THR A 184 -7.98 -23.32 4.07
CA THR A 184 -7.31 -23.33 5.38
C THR A 184 -6.81 -24.71 5.78
N ASP A 185 -7.29 -25.75 5.13
CA ASP A 185 -6.96 -27.16 5.34
C ASP A 185 -6.01 -27.72 4.28
N GLU A 186 -5.55 -26.89 3.33
CA GLU A 186 -4.53 -27.32 2.38
C GLU A 186 -3.22 -27.68 3.10
N ASP A 187 -2.59 -28.75 2.63
CA ASP A 187 -1.28 -29.16 3.16
C ASP A 187 -0.24 -28.05 2.95
N VAL A 188 0.46 -27.71 4.02
CA VAL A 188 1.50 -26.64 4.01
C VAL A 188 2.55 -26.90 2.93
N ALA A 189 2.91 -28.17 2.68
CA ALA A 189 3.89 -28.50 1.64
C ALA A 189 3.37 -28.14 0.22
N SER A 190 2.06 -28.24 -0.01
CA SER A 190 1.45 -27.91 -1.32
C SER A 190 1.33 -26.41 -1.58
N VAL A 191 1.41 -25.60 -0.53
CA VAL A 191 1.30 -24.13 -0.59
C VAL A 191 2.62 -23.43 -0.28
N SER A 192 3.72 -24.16 -0.23
CA SER A 192 5.07 -23.63 -0.08
C SER A 192 5.68 -23.34 -1.45
N PHE A 193 5.92 -22.06 -1.74
CA PHE A 193 6.46 -21.63 -3.02
C PHE A 193 7.78 -20.90 -2.82
N GLU A 194 8.70 -21.09 -3.75
CA GLU A 194 9.91 -20.29 -3.84
C GLU A 194 9.61 -18.89 -4.37
N ARG A 195 10.56 -17.99 -4.20
CA ARG A 195 10.49 -16.66 -4.84
C ARG A 195 10.53 -16.81 -6.35
N SER A 196 9.73 -16.03 -7.02
CA SER A 196 9.81 -15.86 -8.48
C SER A 196 10.97 -14.94 -8.83
N THR A 197 11.47 -14.99 -10.05
CA THR A 197 12.45 -14.00 -10.53
C THR A 197 11.83 -12.61 -10.55
N TYR A 198 12.66 -11.58 -10.54
CA TYR A 198 12.18 -10.20 -10.59
C TYR A 198 11.31 -9.94 -11.83
N ASP A 199 11.73 -10.46 -12.98
CA ASP A 199 10.99 -10.29 -14.23
C ASP A 199 9.62 -11.00 -14.20
N GLU A 200 9.52 -12.20 -13.63
CA GLU A 200 8.23 -12.89 -13.39
C GLU A 200 7.32 -12.08 -12.47
N CYS A 201 7.87 -11.49 -11.40
CA CYS A 201 7.11 -10.59 -10.53
C CYS A 201 6.59 -9.37 -11.31
N VAL A 202 7.43 -8.74 -12.13
CA VAL A 202 7.07 -7.59 -12.97
C VAL A 202 5.97 -7.95 -13.97
N GLU A 203 6.07 -9.11 -14.61
CA GLU A 203 5.05 -9.59 -15.55
C GLU A 203 3.70 -9.77 -14.86
N LYS A 204 3.68 -10.40 -13.69
CA LYS A 204 2.45 -10.57 -12.91
C LYS A 204 1.83 -9.23 -12.51
N ILE A 205 2.61 -8.33 -11.96
CA ILE A 205 2.16 -7.00 -11.53
C ILE A 205 1.61 -6.21 -12.73
N CYS A 206 2.34 -6.21 -13.84
CA CYS A 206 1.93 -5.48 -15.04
C CYS A 206 0.69 -6.07 -15.69
N ALA A 207 0.52 -7.39 -15.64
CA ALA A 207 -0.68 -8.06 -16.13
C ALA A 207 -1.91 -7.69 -15.32
N ASP A 208 -1.82 -7.72 -14.00
CA ASP A 208 -2.91 -7.34 -13.11
C ASP A 208 -3.29 -5.84 -13.25
N PHE A 209 -2.32 -4.94 -13.35
CA PHE A 209 -2.61 -3.53 -13.64
C PHE A 209 -3.23 -3.32 -15.01
N GLU A 210 -2.86 -4.12 -16.01
CA GLU A 210 -3.49 -4.05 -17.32
C GLU A 210 -4.95 -4.50 -17.28
N GLU A 211 -5.25 -5.61 -16.57
CA GLU A 211 -6.63 -6.05 -16.36
C GLU A 211 -7.44 -5.00 -15.57
N ALA A 212 -6.85 -4.42 -14.53
CA ALA A 212 -7.45 -3.31 -13.81
C ALA A 212 -7.77 -2.13 -14.75
N ALA A 213 -6.82 -1.73 -15.60
CA ALA A 213 -7.01 -0.62 -16.54
C ALA A 213 -8.09 -0.87 -17.60
N LYS A 214 -8.35 -2.14 -17.97
CA LYS A 214 -9.45 -2.52 -18.88
C LYS A 214 -10.82 -2.42 -18.22
N LEU A 215 -10.89 -2.69 -16.93
CA LEU A 215 -12.13 -2.83 -16.16
C LEU A 215 -12.54 -1.54 -15.45
N LEU A 216 -11.57 -0.78 -14.93
CA LEU A 216 -11.81 0.43 -14.17
C LEU A 216 -12.30 1.58 -15.06
N PRO A 217 -13.17 2.46 -14.52
CA PRO A 217 -13.64 3.64 -15.24
C PRO A 217 -12.49 4.64 -15.44
N ALA A 218 -12.61 5.47 -16.48
CA ALA A 218 -11.63 6.52 -16.76
C ALA A 218 -11.71 7.67 -15.75
N SER A 219 -12.85 7.89 -15.11
CA SER A 219 -13.07 8.94 -14.10
C SER A 219 -14.05 8.47 -13.07
N ARG A 220 -13.99 9.11 -11.90
CA ARG A 220 -14.95 8.92 -10.82
C ARG A 220 -15.60 10.24 -10.44
N ILE A 221 -16.76 10.17 -9.82
CA ILE A 221 -17.39 11.33 -9.18
C ILE A 221 -16.59 11.75 -7.94
N ASP A 222 -16.72 12.99 -7.52
CA ASP A 222 -15.92 13.59 -6.45
C ASP A 222 -15.96 12.78 -5.13
N ALA A 223 -17.11 12.19 -4.79
CA ALA A 223 -17.23 11.35 -3.60
C ALA A 223 -16.46 10.02 -3.66
N LEU A 224 -16.01 9.58 -4.84
CA LEU A 224 -15.34 8.30 -5.07
C LEU A 224 -13.93 8.47 -5.66
N GLN A 225 -13.38 9.67 -5.65
CA GLN A 225 -12.08 9.95 -6.25
C GLN A 225 -10.90 9.24 -5.58
N TYR A 226 -11.08 8.72 -4.37
CA TYR A 226 -10.09 7.90 -3.66
C TYR A 226 -10.06 6.44 -4.14
N ILE A 227 -10.98 6.01 -4.99
CA ILE A 227 -11.00 4.68 -5.59
C ILE A 227 -10.22 4.72 -6.91
N PRO A 228 -9.35 3.72 -7.19
CA PRO A 228 -8.50 3.76 -8.37
C PRO A 228 -9.29 3.83 -9.68
N THR A 229 -8.70 4.52 -10.65
CA THR A 229 -9.21 4.66 -12.01
C THR A 229 -8.31 3.92 -13.00
N LYS A 230 -8.72 3.89 -14.27
CA LYS A 230 -7.91 3.41 -15.40
C LYS A 230 -6.54 4.10 -15.44
N GLY A 231 -6.51 5.43 -15.22
CA GLY A 231 -5.27 6.19 -15.23
C GLY A 231 -4.33 5.80 -14.11
N ALA A 232 -4.87 5.59 -12.89
CA ALA A 232 -4.10 5.10 -11.76
C ALA A 232 -3.45 3.74 -12.04
N ALA A 233 -4.21 2.79 -12.61
CA ALA A 233 -3.68 1.48 -12.96
C ALA A 233 -2.55 1.56 -14.00
N LEU A 234 -2.72 2.39 -15.03
CA LEU A 234 -1.66 2.60 -16.03
C LEU A 234 -0.43 3.30 -15.45
N ALA A 235 -0.61 4.24 -14.52
CA ALA A 235 0.48 4.96 -13.88
C ALA A 235 1.35 4.01 -13.04
N PHE A 236 0.74 3.15 -12.22
CA PHE A 236 1.49 2.15 -11.46
C PHE A 236 2.13 1.09 -12.35
N LYS A 237 1.46 0.65 -13.42
CA LYS A 237 2.07 -0.23 -14.42
C LYS A 237 3.32 0.40 -15.03
N ALA A 238 3.23 1.66 -15.49
CA ALA A 238 4.35 2.38 -16.07
C ALA A 238 5.51 2.55 -15.08
N ARG A 239 5.19 2.86 -13.81
CA ARG A 239 6.19 2.98 -12.73
C ARG A 239 6.88 1.65 -12.46
N MET A 240 6.14 0.53 -12.41
CA MET A 240 6.74 -0.81 -12.26
C MET A 240 7.68 -1.13 -13.42
N GLN A 241 7.28 -0.83 -14.66
CA GLN A 241 8.11 -1.02 -15.84
C GLN A 241 9.36 -0.14 -15.83
N LEU A 242 9.25 1.09 -15.31
CA LEU A 242 10.39 1.99 -15.16
C LEU A 242 11.41 1.42 -14.15
N TYR A 243 10.95 0.90 -13.00
CA TYR A 243 11.83 0.23 -12.06
C TYR A 243 12.50 -1.00 -12.67
N ALA A 244 11.75 -1.80 -13.41
CA ALA A 244 12.28 -2.98 -14.09
C ALA A 244 13.30 -2.67 -15.18
N ALA A 245 13.27 -1.47 -15.75
CA ALA A 245 14.23 -1.00 -16.74
C ALA A 245 15.50 -0.41 -16.10
N SER A 246 15.44 -0.04 -14.81
CA SER A 246 16.57 0.61 -14.12
C SER A 246 17.77 -0.33 -13.99
N PRO A 247 19.00 0.22 -13.92
CA PRO A 247 20.23 -0.58 -13.79
C PRO A 247 20.26 -1.48 -12.55
N LEU A 248 19.47 -1.16 -11.52
CA LEU A 248 19.39 -1.98 -10.30
C LEU A 248 18.85 -3.39 -10.60
N PHE A 249 17.90 -3.51 -11.53
CA PHE A 249 17.18 -4.75 -11.82
C PHE A 249 17.38 -5.25 -13.26
N ASN A 250 18.15 -4.52 -14.08
CA ASN A 250 18.31 -4.78 -15.49
C ASN A 250 19.78 -4.78 -15.89
N GLY A 251 20.39 -5.94 -15.83
CA GLY A 251 21.81 -6.14 -16.14
C GLY A 251 22.72 -5.92 -14.93
N ASN A 252 22.27 -6.22 -13.72
CA ASN A 252 23.05 -5.99 -12.51
C ASN A 252 23.80 -7.25 -12.06
N SER A 253 25.09 -7.32 -12.38
CA SER A 253 25.98 -8.43 -12.03
C SER A 253 26.30 -8.55 -10.54
N TYR A 254 26.00 -7.51 -9.73
CA TYR A 254 26.15 -7.57 -8.28
C TYR A 254 25.36 -8.73 -7.65
N TYR A 255 24.21 -9.08 -8.26
CA TYR A 255 23.35 -10.17 -7.82
C TYR A 255 23.57 -11.50 -8.57
N SER A 256 24.74 -11.71 -9.19
CA SER A 256 25.05 -12.92 -9.97
C SER A 256 24.96 -14.22 -9.18
N ASP A 257 25.21 -14.16 -7.87
CA ASP A 257 25.19 -15.33 -6.99
C ASP A 257 23.81 -15.59 -6.37
N TRP A 258 22.86 -14.66 -6.53
CA TRP A 258 21.52 -14.82 -6.03
C TRP A 258 20.64 -15.56 -7.04
N LYS A 259 20.44 -16.85 -6.77
CA LYS A 259 19.76 -17.80 -7.67
C LYS A 259 18.70 -18.59 -6.94
N ASP A 260 17.71 -19.04 -7.72
CA ASP A 260 16.72 -20.00 -7.24
C ASP A 260 17.28 -21.43 -7.19
N SER A 261 16.45 -22.39 -6.78
CA SER A 261 16.81 -23.81 -6.69
C SER A 261 17.15 -24.45 -8.05
N GLU A 262 16.70 -23.85 -9.17
CA GLU A 262 17.00 -24.30 -10.52
C GLU A 262 18.27 -23.64 -11.09
N GLY A 263 18.90 -22.72 -10.35
CA GLY A 263 20.09 -21.99 -10.77
C GLY A 263 19.81 -20.78 -11.65
N ARG A 264 18.55 -20.34 -11.76
CA ARG A 264 18.17 -19.12 -12.49
C ARG A 264 18.48 -17.89 -11.62
N ASN A 265 19.04 -16.87 -12.20
CA ASN A 265 19.29 -15.61 -11.49
C ASN A 265 17.97 -14.91 -11.15
N PHE A 266 17.79 -14.49 -9.90
CA PHE A 266 16.64 -13.69 -9.50
C PHE A 266 16.60 -12.32 -10.16
N ILE A 267 17.74 -11.74 -10.47
CA ILE A 267 17.89 -10.44 -11.16
C ILE A 267 18.56 -10.68 -12.51
N ALA A 268 18.04 -10.02 -13.55
CA ALA A 268 18.60 -10.10 -14.90
C ALA A 268 20.07 -9.66 -14.92
N GLN A 269 20.95 -10.50 -15.49
CA GLN A 269 22.38 -10.24 -15.56
C GLN A 269 22.81 -9.48 -16.81
N THR A 270 21.92 -9.37 -17.80
CA THR A 270 22.14 -8.65 -19.05
C THR A 270 21.09 -7.56 -19.20
N GLU A 271 21.54 -6.38 -19.62
CA GLU A 271 20.63 -5.26 -19.89
C GLU A 271 19.69 -5.58 -21.05
N ASP A 272 18.39 -5.40 -20.84
CA ASP A 272 17.36 -5.40 -21.89
C ASP A 272 16.83 -3.98 -22.07
N LYS A 273 17.24 -3.31 -23.15
CA LYS A 273 16.78 -1.94 -23.49
C LYS A 273 15.32 -1.87 -23.86
N VAL A 274 14.69 -2.99 -24.21
CA VAL A 274 13.26 -3.02 -24.53
C VAL A 274 12.40 -2.66 -23.31
N LYS A 275 12.89 -2.91 -22.10
CA LYS A 275 12.18 -2.54 -20.86
C LYS A 275 11.90 -1.04 -20.79
N TRP A 276 12.85 -0.18 -21.20
CA TRP A 276 12.66 1.26 -21.30
C TRP A 276 11.55 1.64 -22.30
N GLY A 277 11.53 0.97 -23.46
CA GLY A 277 10.49 1.15 -24.45
C GLY A 277 9.09 0.77 -23.95
N LYS A 278 8.98 -0.33 -23.17
CA LYS A 278 7.72 -0.74 -22.53
C LYS A 278 7.21 0.32 -21.56
N ALA A 279 8.08 0.87 -20.71
CA ALA A 279 7.73 1.93 -19.78
C ALA A 279 7.25 3.18 -20.53
N ALA A 280 8.03 3.66 -21.49
CA ALA A 280 7.69 4.83 -22.31
C ALA A 280 6.35 4.65 -23.05
N ALA A 281 6.09 3.49 -23.61
CA ALA A 281 4.83 3.19 -24.29
C ALA A 281 3.63 3.25 -23.33
N THR A 282 3.79 2.79 -22.10
CA THR A 282 2.70 2.84 -21.09
C THR A 282 2.47 4.27 -20.61
N PHE A 283 3.53 5.07 -20.38
CA PHE A 283 3.40 6.51 -20.09
C PHE A 283 2.70 7.25 -21.23
N LYS A 284 3.06 6.93 -22.47
CA LYS A 284 2.39 7.53 -23.63
C LYS A 284 0.89 7.25 -23.66
N ARG A 285 0.46 6.05 -23.30
CA ARG A 285 -0.98 5.73 -23.20
C ARG A 285 -1.72 6.64 -22.21
N ILE A 286 -1.07 7.04 -21.09
CA ILE A 286 -1.66 7.97 -20.12
C ILE A 286 -1.78 9.36 -20.72
N ILE A 287 -0.75 9.83 -21.42
CA ILE A 287 -0.77 11.11 -22.12
C ILE A 287 -1.87 11.13 -23.19
N ASP A 288 -1.98 10.07 -23.99
CA ASP A 288 -2.97 9.92 -25.05
C ASP A 288 -4.43 9.85 -24.54
N MET A 289 -4.64 9.62 -23.24
CA MET A 289 -5.98 9.76 -22.64
C MET A 289 -6.50 11.19 -22.67
N ASN A 290 -5.64 12.19 -22.84
CA ASN A 290 -5.98 13.63 -22.83
C ASN A 290 -6.82 14.07 -21.62
N LYS A 291 -6.60 13.41 -20.48
CA LYS A 291 -7.39 13.61 -19.26
C LYS A 291 -6.64 14.39 -18.20
N TYR A 292 -5.32 14.33 -18.24
CA TYR A 292 -4.45 14.90 -17.23
C TYR A 292 -3.69 16.08 -17.80
N ALA A 293 -3.46 17.08 -16.97
CA ALA A 293 -2.61 18.21 -17.28
C ALA A 293 -1.63 18.44 -16.12
N ILE A 294 -0.49 19.00 -16.43
CA ILE A 294 0.43 19.47 -15.39
C ILE A 294 -0.23 20.65 -14.69
N HIS A 295 -0.28 20.61 -13.37
CA HIS A 295 -0.82 21.73 -12.59
C HIS A 295 0.04 22.96 -12.75
N THR A 296 -0.57 24.05 -13.19
CA THR A 296 0.09 25.34 -13.39
C THR A 296 -0.76 26.47 -12.85
N VAL A 297 -0.11 27.44 -12.22
CA VAL A 297 -0.71 28.68 -11.76
C VAL A 297 -0.17 29.81 -12.61
N SER A 298 -1.05 30.65 -13.13
CA SER A 298 -0.65 31.81 -13.91
C SER A 298 0.08 32.84 -13.07
N LYS A 299 1.12 33.42 -13.63
CA LYS A 299 1.84 34.55 -13.01
C LYS A 299 0.94 35.78 -12.98
N ILE A 300 0.74 36.34 -11.80
CA ILE A 300 0.03 37.61 -11.62
C ILE A 300 1.06 38.72 -11.61
N VAL A 301 1.02 39.57 -12.62
CA VAL A 301 1.88 40.74 -12.70
C VAL A 301 1.50 41.70 -11.57
N ASN A 302 2.49 42.12 -10.78
CA ASN A 302 2.33 43.01 -9.63
C ASN A 302 1.70 42.41 -8.37
N GLU A 303 1.63 41.10 -8.23
CA GLU A 303 1.27 40.49 -6.96
C GLU A 303 2.41 40.73 -5.93
N LYS A 304 2.19 41.65 -5.01
CA LYS A 304 3.02 41.72 -3.79
C LYS A 304 2.63 40.55 -2.94
N GLY A 305 3.61 39.73 -2.57
CA GLY A 305 3.37 38.57 -1.70
C GLY A 305 2.57 38.96 -0.45
N THR A 306 1.37 38.44 -0.34
CA THR A 306 0.50 38.64 0.85
C THR A 306 0.62 37.48 1.81
N GLY A 307 1.67 36.70 1.71
CA GLY A 307 1.93 35.56 2.57
C GLY A 307 2.96 35.85 3.66
N THR A 308 2.99 35.01 4.66
CA THR A 308 3.94 35.05 5.77
C THR A 308 5.40 34.78 5.36
N LEU A 309 5.61 34.34 4.15
CA LEU A 309 6.93 34.22 3.53
C LEU A 309 6.90 35.06 2.24
N PRO A 310 7.80 36.05 2.10
CA PRO A 310 7.90 36.77 0.85
C PRO A 310 8.28 35.78 -0.26
N LEU A 311 7.45 35.73 -1.29
CA LEU A 311 7.89 35.12 -2.54
C LEU A 311 9.16 35.82 -2.98
N PRO A 312 10.17 35.12 -3.52
CA PRO A 312 11.29 35.77 -4.15
C PRO A 312 10.76 36.80 -5.13
N GLU A 313 11.18 38.05 -5.00
CA GLU A 313 10.70 39.17 -5.84
C GLU A 313 10.99 38.98 -7.32
N THR A 314 11.62 37.86 -7.69
CA THR A 314 12.34 37.73 -8.94
C THR A 314 12.21 36.39 -9.65
N VAL A 315 11.07 35.74 -9.59
CA VAL A 315 10.81 34.73 -10.64
C VAL A 315 10.29 35.50 -11.86
N SER A 316 11.19 36.00 -12.67
CA SER A 316 10.86 36.71 -13.92
C SER A 316 10.90 35.72 -15.09
N ASP A 317 10.21 36.04 -16.19
CA ASP A 317 10.31 35.24 -17.42
C ASP A 317 11.75 35.23 -17.99
N ALA A 318 12.60 36.18 -17.54
CA ALA A 318 14.03 36.24 -17.85
C ALA A 318 14.85 35.15 -17.13
N ASP A 319 14.38 34.66 -15.99
CA ASP A 319 15.04 33.59 -15.24
C ASP A 319 14.76 32.21 -15.86
N PHE A 320 13.85 32.15 -16.81
CA PHE A 320 13.53 30.95 -17.59
C PHE A 320 13.76 31.27 -19.07
N PRO A 321 14.96 31.03 -19.62
CA PRO A 321 15.30 31.37 -20.99
C PRO A 321 14.36 30.78 -22.05
N ASP A 322 13.75 29.64 -21.76
CA ASP A 322 12.76 28.97 -22.59
C ASP A 322 11.34 29.48 -22.36
N GLY A 323 11.19 30.47 -21.49
CA GLY A 323 9.93 31.07 -21.13
C GLY A 323 9.10 30.20 -20.18
N ALA A 324 8.79 30.69 -19.00
CA ALA A 324 7.79 30.05 -18.12
C ALA A 324 6.38 30.16 -18.72
N GLY A 325 6.23 30.75 -19.92
CA GLY A 325 4.97 30.85 -20.61
C GLY A 325 3.86 31.59 -19.85
N GLY A 326 4.22 32.53 -18.97
CA GLY A 326 3.29 33.19 -18.05
C GLY A 326 2.87 32.35 -16.87
N ILE A 327 3.60 31.26 -16.53
CA ILE A 327 3.38 30.39 -15.39
C ILE A 327 4.21 30.89 -14.20
N ASP A 328 3.66 30.79 -12.98
CA ASP A 328 4.38 30.91 -11.73
C ASP A 328 4.81 29.49 -11.26
N PRO A 329 6.07 29.10 -11.43
CA PRO A 329 6.52 27.76 -11.07
C PRO A 329 6.44 27.48 -9.58
N TYR A 330 6.73 28.49 -8.75
CA TYR A 330 6.71 28.35 -7.29
C TYR A 330 5.29 28.10 -6.78
N LYS A 331 4.33 28.93 -7.22
CA LYS A 331 2.93 28.73 -6.84
C LYS A 331 2.39 27.42 -7.42
N SER A 332 2.75 27.08 -8.63
CA SER A 332 2.34 25.82 -9.27
C SER A 332 2.79 24.62 -8.43
N TYR A 333 4.05 24.60 -7.99
CA TYR A 333 4.56 23.54 -7.13
C TYR A 333 3.93 23.59 -5.75
N LYS A 334 3.91 24.76 -5.09
CA LYS A 334 3.41 24.91 -3.73
C LYS A 334 1.94 24.53 -3.61
N THR A 335 1.08 25.02 -4.49
CA THR A 335 -0.36 24.79 -4.40
C THR A 335 -0.74 23.34 -4.71
N LEU A 336 0.14 22.59 -5.39
CA LEU A 336 -0.05 21.15 -5.57
C LEU A 336 0.11 20.37 -4.24
N PHE A 337 0.98 20.85 -3.34
CA PHE A 337 1.39 20.12 -2.14
C PHE A 337 0.99 20.78 -0.81
N ASP A 338 0.47 22.00 -0.80
CA ASP A 338 0.19 22.75 0.43
C ASP A 338 -1.01 22.24 1.25
N GLY A 339 -1.54 21.08 0.89
CA GLY A 339 -2.63 20.41 1.59
C GLY A 339 -3.99 21.06 1.46
N THR A 340 -4.08 22.14 0.70
CA THR A 340 -5.36 22.74 0.38
C THR A 340 -6.03 21.87 -0.67
N TYR A 341 -6.99 21.07 -0.23
CA TYR A 341 -7.81 20.30 -1.15
C TYR A 341 -8.51 21.24 -2.13
N GLN A 342 -8.12 21.17 -3.38
CA GLN A 342 -8.73 21.92 -4.46
C GLN A 342 -9.40 20.95 -5.44
N PRO A 343 -10.66 20.56 -5.18
CA PRO A 343 -11.39 19.57 -5.99
C PRO A 343 -11.60 20.03 -7.44
N GLU A 344 -11.52 21.34 -7.69
CA GLU A 344 -11.59 21.87 -9.03
C GLU A 344 -10.33 21.58 -9.85
N LEU A 345 -9.18 21.43 -9.19
CA LEU A 345 -7.88 21.24 -9.84
C LEU A 345 -7.45 19.78 -9.83
N VAL A 346 -7.66 19.06 -8.73
CA VAL A 346 -7.23 17.66 -8.60
C VAL A 346 -8.47 16.79 -8.44
N LYS A 347 -8.90 16.17 -9.51
CA LYS A 347 -10.08 15.30 -9.57
C LYS A 347 -9.75 13.81 -9.43
N GLU A 348 -8.49 13.47 -9.30
CA GLU A 348 -8.04 12.11 -9.18
C GLU A 348 -6.79 12.05 -8.32
N TYR A 349 -6.86 11.31 -7.23
CA TYR A 349 -5.72 11.03 -6.37
C TYR A 349 -5.28 9.58 -6.59
N ILE A 350 -4.05 9.40 -7.03
CA ILE A 350 -3.41 8.08 -7.11
C ILE A 350 -2.90 7.67 -5.73
N TYR A 351 -2.67 8.65 -4.87
CA TYR A 351 -2.04 8.50 -3.59
C TYR A 351 -2.72 9.32 -2.51
N PHE A 352 -3.14 8.66 -1.44
CA PHE A 352 -3.54 9.34 -0.21
C PHE A 352 -2.45 9.19 0.83
N SER A 353 -1.77 10.27 1.16
CA SER A 353 -1.09 10.36 2.43
C SER A 353 -2.01 11.03 3.44
N LYS A 354 -2.40 10.30 4.46
CA LYS A 354 -3.06 10.90 5.61
C LYS A 354 -1.99 11.58 6.46
N ASN A 355 -1.84 12.88 6.30
CA ASN A 355 -0.97 13.65 7.18
C ASN A 355 -1.63 13.76 8.56
N ASN A 356 -1.12 13.02 9.52
CA ASN A 356 -1.55 13.08 10.91
C ASN A 356 -0.89 14.26 11.69
N GLY A 357 -0.28 15.19 10.97
CA GLY A 357 -0.02 16.52 11.51
C GLY A 357 1.00 16.65 12.62
N ASN A 358 2.03 15.82 12.67
CA ASN A 358 3.10 16.05 13.64
C ASN A 358 4.16 17.00 13.07
N TYR A 359 3.75 18.24 12.80
CA TYR A 359 4.61 19.30 12.26
C TYR A 359 5.76 19.69 13.22
N ILE A 360 5.67 19.29 14.50
CA ILE A 360 6.66 19.61 15.52
C ILE A 360 8.05 19.12 15.13
N LEU A 361 8.13 17.96 14.47
CA LEU A 361 9.41 17.35 14.06
C LEU A 361 10.15 18.14 12.98
N VAL A 362 9.41 18.76 12.07
CA VAL A 362 9.98 19.51 10.93
C VAL A 362 9.96 21.00 11.13
N THR A 363 9.24 21.48 12.15
CA THR A 363 9.16 22.91 12.45
C THR A 363 10.42 23.36 13.17
N PRO A 364 11.04 24.48 12.75
CA PRO A 364 12.17 25.06 13.46
C PRO A 364 11.86 25.32 14.92
N SER A 365 12.85 25.14 15.79
CA SER A 365 12.70 25.32 17.25
C SER A 365 12.25 26.73 17.62
N LYS A 366 12.65 27.75 16.87
CA LYS A 366 12.20 29.16 17.06
C LYS A 366 10.69 29.34 16.78
N LEU A 367 10.07 28.41 16.07
CA LEU A 367 8.62 28.41 15.79
C LEU A 367 7.86 27.39 16.65
N GLY A 368 8.49 26.86 17.70
CA GLY A 368 7.89 25.88 18.60
C GLY A 368 8.06 24.43 18.20
N GLY A 369 8.87 24.16 17.20
CA GLY A 369 9.23 22.81 16.79
C GLY A 369 10.52 22.31 17.42
N ILE A 370 11.00 21.15 17.02
CA ILE A 370 12.23 20.54 17.52
C ILE A 370 13.31 20.34 16.44
N SER A 371 13.08 20.81 15.23
CA SER A 371 14.06 20.78 14.14
C SER A 371 14.73 19.40 13.95
N SER A 372 13.94 18.34 13.99
CA SER A 372 14.47 16.99 14.01
C SER A 372 14.84 16.43 12.64
N PHE A 373 14.38 17.07 11.57
CA PHE A 373 14.71 16.70 10.21
C PHE A 373 15.74 17.65 9.65
N SER A 374 16.82 17.09 9.16
CA SER A 374 17.87 17.83 8.45
C SER A 374 18.02 17.26 7.06
N VAL A 375 18.13 18.13 6.08
CA VAL A 375 18.50 17.77 4.71
C VAL A 375 19.99 17.51 4.70
N THR A 376 20.46 16.51 3.97
CA THR A 376 21.87 16.20 3.81
C THR A 376 22.56 17.26 2.95
N LEU A 377 23.87 17.39 3.05
CA LEU A 377 24.62 18.28 2.17
C LEU A 377 24.58 17.82 0.72
N ASP A 378 24.59 16.50 0.49
CA ASP A 378 24.51 15.92 -0.84
C ASP A 378 23.17 16.30 -1.52
N MET A 379 22.07 16.25 -0.77
CA MET A 379 20.78 16.69 -1.28
C MET A 379 20.73 18.20 -1.56
N ILE A 380 21.44 19.03 -0.75
CA ILE A 380 21.56 20.45 -1.01
C ILE A 380 22.37 20.71 -2.30
N ASP A 381 23.44 19.95 -2.53
CA ASP A 381 24.30 20.09 -3.70
C ASP A 381 23.58 19.70 -5.02
N GLU A 382 22.51 18.91 -4.95
CA GLU A 382 21.65 18.59 -6.12
C GLU A 382 20.79 19.77 -6.57
N TYR A 383 20.54 20.76 -5.70
CA TYR A 383 19.81 21.95 -6.10
C TYR A 383 20.67 22.86 -6.99
N ARG A 384 20.01 23.51 -7.92
CA ARG A 384 20.64 24.44 -8.85
C ARG A 384 20.49 25.87 -8.37
N MET A 385 21.49 26.68 -8.66
CA MET A 385 21.37 28.14 -8.54
C MET A 385 20.35 28.69 -9.54
N ALA A 386 19.87 29.90 -9.33
CA ALA A 386 18.88 30.53 -10.23
C ALA A 386 19.37 30.64 -11.70
N ASP A 387 20.66 30.66 -11.90
CA ASP A 387 21.29 30.67 -13.23
C ASP A 387 21.55 29.27 -13.82
N GLY A 388 21.08 28.21 -13.14
CA GLY A 388 21.21 26.80 -13.56
C GLY A 388 22.53 26.12 -13.19
N ARG A 389 23.51 26.83 -12.60
CA ARG A 389 24.76 26.21 -12.12
C ARG A 389 24.48 25.28 -10.93
N PRO A 390 25.30 24.22 -10.74
CA PRO A 390 25.30 23.45 -9.52
C PRO A 390 25.57 24.34 -8.29
N PHE A 391 24.95 24.03 -7.16
CA PHE A 391 25.20 24.74 -5.89
C PHE A 391 26.67 24.65 -5.45
N SER A 392 27.34 23.54 -5.76
CA SER A 392 28.76 23.37 -5.49
C SER A 392 29.66 24.43 -6.16
N GLU A 393 29.25 24.92 -7.33
CA GLU A 393 29.98 25.96 -8.09
C GLU A 393 29.66 27.39 -7.62
N ALA A 394 28.71 27.55 -6.71
CA ALA A 394 28.36 28.87 -6.18
C ALA A 394 29.51 29.44 -5.34
N THR A 395 29.75 30.76 -5.44
CA THR A 395 30.71 31.46 -4.60
C THR A 395 30.25 31.48 -3.13
N GLN A 396 31.19 31.74 -2.23
CA GLN A 396 30.85 31.85 -0.80
C GLN A 396 29.85 32.98 -0.51
N ALA A 397 29.85 34.04 -1.33
CA ALA A 397 28.88 35.12 -1.22
C ALA A 397 27.49 34.69 -1.69
N GLU A 398 27.39 33.87 -2.73
CA GLU A 398 26.14 33.31 -3.22
C GLU A 398 25.58 32.23 -2.26
N LYS A 399 26.45 31.47 -1.63
CA LYS A 399 26.10 30.55 -0.53
C LYS A 399 25.72 31.26 0.77
N SER A 400 25.74 32.57 0.79
CA SER A 400 25.51 33.39 2.00
C SER A 400 24.03 33.50 2.42
N TRP A 401 23.14 32.66 1.88
CA TRP A 401 21.87 32.40 2.52
C TRP A 401 22.04 32.11 4.03
N GLN A 402 23.17 31.58 4.42
CA GLN A 402 23.61 31.43 5.80
C GLN A 402 23.80 32.77 6.54
N ALA A 403 24.02 33.82 5.79
CA ALA A 403 24.28 35.15 6.34
C ALA A 403 23.04 36.06 6.33
N VAL A 404 21.96 35.64 5.75
CA VAL A 404 20.72 36.36 5.72
C VAL A 404 19.97 36.14 7.03
N GLY A 405 19.89 37.10 7.78
CA GLY A 405 19.31 37.03 9.10
C GLY A 405 20.37 37.36 10.12
N GLN A 406 20.17 37.85 10.98
CA GLN A 406 20.90 38.15 11.71
C GLN A 406 21.47 37.74 12.63
N ASP A 407 20.91 37.17 13.10
CA ASP A 407 21.66 36.32 13.91
C ASP A 407 22.39 35.32 13.12
N LYS A 408 22.17 35.33 11.80
CA LYS A 408 22.94 34.59 10.82
C LYS A 408 23.30 33.20 11.25
N THR A 409 22.47 32.65 12.07
CA THR A 409 22.62 31.30 12.55
C THR A 409 21.46 30.48 12.03
N PHE A 410 21.81 29.52 11.16
CA PHE A 410 21.02 28.32 11.06
C PHE A 410 21.49 27.41 12.18
N SER A 411 20.78 27.40 13.25
CA SER A 411 20.98 26.42 14.33
C SER A 411 20.09 25.21 14.10
#